data_5ead9760c28bf8540a0b0f7be7fa8d7b
#
_entry.id   5ead9760c28bf8540a0b0f7be7fa8d7b
#
_cell.length_a   1.000
_cell.length_b   1.000
_cell.length_c   1.000
_cell.angle_alpha   90.00
_cell.angle_beta   90.00
_cell.angle_gamma   90.00
#
_symmetry.space_group_name_H-M   'P 1'
#
loop_
_entity.id
_entity.type
_entity.pdbx_description
1 polymer ?
#
loop_
_entity_poly.entity_id
_entity_poly.type
_entity_poly.pdbx_seq_one_letter_code
_entity_poly.pdbx_strand_id
1 'polypeptide(L)'
;MHKLKVRANHTVYIIFAVLSLFSLTLIFNDNIWFDEAYTLSLIQHNYSDIINILKSDMHPPLYFLSLKTFCCIFGYSITATKIFSAIGYIATLFLGCTIIKKHYGSKTSIIYMLTVGAVPMMLYFSVQQRSYSWSYFLLHYALLSPCFL
;
A
#
# COMPACT_ATOMS: atom_id res chain seq x y z
N MET A 1 17.30 26.48 -17.18
CA MET A 1 16.04 25.76 -16.90
C MET A 1 16.13 24.24 -17.11
N HIS A 2 16.80 23.74 -18.16
CA HIS A 2 16.90 22.29 -18.43
C HIS A 2 17.54 21.48 -17.29
N LYS A 3 18.67 21.94 -16.73
CA LYS A 3 19.38 21.29 -15.61
C LYS A 3 18.52 21.16 -14.33
N LEU A 4 17.67 22.16 -14.03
CA LEU A 4 16.77 22.12 -12.87
C LEU A 4 15.64 21.08 -13.06
N LYS A 5 15.12 20.94 -14.27
CA LYS A 5 14.07 19.95 -14.61
C LYS A 5 14.62 18.52 -14.51
N VAL A 6 15.85 18.30 -14.95
CA VAL A 6 16.54 17.00 -14.85
C VAL A 6 16.79 16.65 -13.38
N ARG A 7 17.30 17.57 -12.56
CA ARG A 7 17.50 17.37 -11.12
C ARG A 7 16.19 17.02 -10.39
N ALA A 8 15.11 17.74 -10.65
CA ALA A 8 13.80 17.45 -10.05
C ALA A 8 13.26 16.07 -10.42
N ASN A 9 13.54 15.58 -11.63
CA ASN A 9 13.16 14.23 -12.04
C ASN A 9 13.91 13.14 -11.24
N HIS A 10 15.20 13.29 -11.04
CA HIS A 10 15.98 12.35 -10.22
C HIS A 10 15.53 12.35 -8.76
N THR A 11 15.23 13.53 -8.21
CA THR A 11 14.74 13.66 -6.83
C THR A 11 13.44 12.88 -6.61
N VAL A 12 12.51 12.88 -7.58
CA VAL A 12 11.26 12.09 -7.51
C VAL A 12 11.56 10.61 -7.29
N TYR A 13 12.46 10.04 -8.09
CA TYR A 13 12.78 8.60 -7.98
C TYR A 13 13.58 8.26 -6.72
N ILE A 14 14.44 9.19 -6.26
CA ILE A 14 15.17 9.00 -5.00
C ILE A 14 14.20 8.96 -3.83
N ILE A 15 13.25 9.90 -3.74
CA ILE A 15 12.24 9.91 -2.68
C ILE A 15 11.38 8.63 -2.72
N PHE A 16 10.94 8.23 -3.91
CA PHE A 16 10.22 6.96 -4.09
C PHE A 16 11.02 5.78 -3.54
N ALA A 17 12.27 5.65 -3.93
CA ALA A 17 13.12 4.55 -3.50
C ALA A 17 13.36 4.57 -1.98
N VAL A 18 13.65 5.73 -1.40
CA VAL A 18 13.91 5.89 0.04
C VAL A 18 12.66 5.50 0.85
N LEU A 19 11.48 6.03 0.50
CA LEU A 19 10.24 5.73 1.22
C LEU A 19 9.83 4.25 1.07
N SER A 20 10.01 3.69 -0.13
CA SER A 20 9.72 2.27 -0.38
C SER A 20 10.66 1.36 0.41
N LEU A 21 11.97 1.63 0.39
CA LEU A 21 12.95 0.86 1.16
C LEU A 21 12.69 0.98 2.67
N PHE A 22 12.37 2.18 3.15
CA PHE A 22 12.05 2.38 4.55
C PHE A 22 10.80 1.59 4.97
N SER A 23 9.73 1.58 4.16
CA SER A 23 8.55 0.75 4.42
C SER A 23 8.92 -0.74 4.49
N LEU A 24 9.80 -1.21 3.61
CA LEU A 24 10.24 -2.61 3.60
C LEU A 24 11.02 -2.99 4.87
N THR A 25 11.75 -2.06 5.49
CA THR A 25 12.44 -2.35 6.77
C THR A 25 11.46 -2.61 7.92
N LEU A 26 10.25 -2.04 7.85
CA LEU A 26 9.22 -2.22 8.88
C LEU A 26 8.58 -3.63 8.86
N ILE A 27 8.77 -4.38 7.77
CA ILE A 27 8.26 -5.76 7.64
C ILE A 27 8.88 -6.70 8.68
N PHE A 28 10.12 -6.44 9.07
CA PHE A 28 10.87 -7.27 10.03
C PHE A 28 10.45 -7.08 11.49
N ASN A 29 9.45 -6.25 11.77
CA ASN A 29 8.86 -6.14 13.09
C ASN A 29 7.81 -7.24 13.29
N ASP A 30 8.03 -8.14 14.24
CA ASP A 30 7.16 -9.31 14.49
C ASP A 30 5.95 -8.99 15.39
N ASN A 31 5.76 -7.74 15.81
CA ASN A 31 4.59 -7.34 16.59
C ASN A 31 3.32 -7.52 15.76
N ILE A 32 2.35 -8.22 16.34
CA ILE A 32 1.03 -8.47 15.77
C ILE A 32 -0.01 -7.84 16.70
N TRP A 33 -0.85 -6.98 16.17
CA TRP A 33 -2.00 -6.43 16.89
C TRP A 33 -3.19 -7.39 16.85
N PHE A 34 -4.12 -7.23 17.78
CA PHE A 34 -5.31 -8.06 17.86
C PHE A 34 -6.06 -8.15 16.52
N ASP A 35 -6.23 -7.01 15.85
CA ASP A 35 -6.89 -6.93 14.55
C ASP A 35 -6.13 -7.68 13.44
N GLU A 36 -4.81 -7.71 13.52
CA GLU A 36 -3.96 -8.45 12.57
C GLU A 36 -4.06 -9.95 12.83
N ALA A 37 -4.11 -10.36 14.10
CA ALA A 37 -4.33 -11.75 14.49
C ALA A 37 -5.68 -12.28 13.95
N TYR A 38 -6.74 -11.44 14.01
CA TYR A 38 -8.02 -11.76 13.37
C TYR A 38 -7.86 -11.98 11.87
N THR A 39 -7.15 -11.11 11.17
CA THR A 39 -6.88 -11.24 9.73
C THR A 39 -6.14 -12.54 9.41
N LEU A 40 -5.09 -12.85 10.18
CA LEU A 40 -4.29 -14.07 10.01
C LEU A 40 -5.11 -15.34 10.25
N SER A 41 -5.99 -15.34 11.26
CA SER A 41 -6.91 -16.45 11.51
C SER A 41 -7.90 -16.61 10.37
N LEU A 42 -8.49 -15.50 9.91
CA LEU A 42 -9.54 -15.53 8.89
C LEU A 42 -9.04 -16.08 7.55
N ILE A 43 -7.83 -15.72 7.11
CA ILE A 43 -7.29 -16.20 5.83
C ILE A 43 -6.92 -17.68 5.82
N GLN A 44 -6.94 -18.37 6.96
CA GLN A 44 -6.74 -19.82 7.03
C GLN A 44 -8.00 -20.61 6.65
N HIS A 45 -9.18 -20.00 6.77
CA HIS A 45 -10.45 -20.63 6.37
C HIS A 45 -10.56 -20.76 4.84
N ASN A 46 -11.47 -21.59 4.36
CA ASN A 46 -11.78 -21.70 2.94
C ASN A 46 -12.41 -20.41 2.41
N TYR A 47 -12.34 -20.16 1.10
CA TYR A 47 -12.87 -18.93 0.48
C TYR A 47 -14.36 -18.70 0.77
N SER A 48 -15.17 -19.79 0.74
CA SER A 48 -16.59 -19.76 1.09
C SER A 48 -16.83 -19.35 2.53
N ASP A 49 -16.02 -19.88 3.45
CA ASP A 49 -16.14 -19.60 4.87
C ASP A 49 -15.74 -18.16 5.19
N ILE A 50 -14.68 -17.65 4.57
CA ILE A 50 -14.30 -16.23 4.67
C ILE A 50 -15.47 -15.33 4.26
N ILE A 51 -16.11 -15.62 3.12
CA ILE A 51 -17.27 -14.84 2.65
C ILE A 51 -18.43 -14.92 3.64
N ASN A 52 -18.72 -16.11 4.19
CA ASN A 52 -19.82 -16.29 5.13
C ASN A 52 -19.56 -15.57 6.47
N ILE A 53 -18.34 -15.65 7.00
CA ILE A 53 -17.96 -14.93 8.21
C ILE A 53 -18.07 -13.42 8.00
N LEU A 54 -17.58 -12.91 6.86
CA LEU A 54 -17.59 -11.49 6.56
C LEU A 54 -18.98 -10.93 6.19
N LYS A 55 -19.98 -11.77 5.90
CA LYS A 55 -21.38 -11.30 5.75
C LYS A 55 -21.95 -10.73 7.04
N SER A 56 -21.49 -11.21 8.20
CA SER A 56 -21.89 -10.70 9.51
C SER A 56 -20.91 -9.66 10.06
N ASP A 57 -19.82 -9.37 9.33
CA ASP A 57 -18.78 -8.41 9.69
C ASP A 57 -18.87 -7.19 8.79
N MET A 58 -18.43 -6.03 9.29
CA MET A 58 -18.41 -4.77 8.53
C MET A 58 -17.24 -4.68 7.51
N HIS A 59 -16.37 -5.68 7.44
CA HIS A 59 -15.17 -5.61 6.61
C HIS A 59 -15.42 -6.09 5.18
N PRO A 60 -14.96 -5.34 4.16
CA PRO A 60 -15.08 -5.75 2.76
C PRO A 60 -14.29 -7.05 2.49
N PRO A 61 -14.88 -8.07 1.85
CA PRO A 61 -14.23 -9.36 1.65
C PRO A 61 -13.04 -9.32 0.69
N LEU A 62 -12.98 -8.34 -0.21
CA LEU A 62 -11.99 -8.26 -1.28
C LEU A 62 -10.55 -8.33 -0.76
N TYR A 63 -10.24 -7.59 0.32
CA TYR A 63 -8.90 -7.59 0.90
C TYR A 63 -8.50 -8.99 1.40
N PHE A 64 -9.35 -9.63 2.18
CA PHE A 64 -9.06 -10.95 2.78
C PHE A 64 -8.91 -12.05 1.73
N LEU A 65 -9.76 -12.03 0.70
CA LEU A 65 -9.67 -12.98 -0.41
C LEU A 65 -8.38 -12.79 -1.22
N SER A 66 -8.00 -11.52 -1.48
CA SER A 66 -6.76 -11.19 -2.18
C SER A 66 -5.53 -11.57 -1.36
N LEU A 67 -5.53 -11.27 -0.05
CA LEU A 67 -4.46 -11.66 0.86
C LEU A 67 -4.31 -13.17 0.95
N LYS A 68 -5.45 -13.90 1.09
CA LYS A 68 -5.43 -15.37 1.06
C LYS A 68 -4.83 -15.91 -0.22
N THR A 69 -5.24 -15.39 -1.37
CA THR A 69 -4.69 -15.81 -2.68
C THR A 69 -3.18 -15.56 -2.74
N PHE A 70 -2.73 -14.41 -2.25
CA PHE A 70 -1.30 -14.11 -2.16
C PHE A 70 -0.57 -15.11 -1.27
N CYS A 71 -1.11 -15.44 -0.10
CA CYS A 71 -0.53 -16.42 0.82
C CYS A 71 -0.55 -17.85 0.27
N CYS A 72 -1.52 -18.21 -0.55
CA CYS A 72 -1.52 -19.51 -1.24
C CYS A 72 -0.33 -19.66 -2.22
N ILE A 73 0.14 -18.54 -2.80
CA ILE A 73 1.26 -18.53 -3.76
C ILE A 73 2.60 -18.42 -3.05
N PHE A 74 2.71 -17.51 -2.07
CA PHE A 74 3.98 -17.14 -1.43
C PHE A 74 4.19 -17.76 -0.04
N GLY A 75 3.22 -18.52 0.45
CA GLY A 75 3.24 -19.15 1.77
C GLY A 75 2.53 -18.33 2.84
N TYR A 76 2.01 -19.03 3.84
CA TYR A 76 1.35 -18.44 5.01
C TYR A 76 2.39 -18.06 6.06
N SER A 77 2.84 -16.82 6.02
CA SER A 77 3.76 -16.25 7.03
C SER A 77 3.40 -14.80 7.35
N ILE A 78 3.78 -14.34 8.54
CA ILE A 78 3.61 -12.93 8.95
C ILE A 78 4.31 -12.02 7.96
N THR A 79 5.51 -12.38 7.54
CA THR A 79 6.29 -11.63 6.55
C THR A 79 5.56 -11.51 5.21
N ALA A 80 4.98 -12.61 4.69
CA ALA A 80 4.24 -12.59 3.43
C ALA A 80 3.02 -11.66 3.50
N THR A 81 2.27 -11.70 4.60
CA THR A 81 1.10 -10.83 4.78
C THR A 81 1.47 -9.35 4.92
N LYS A 82 2.60 -9.03 5.58
CA LYS A 82 3.14 -7.67 5.66
C LYS A 82 3.64 -7.18 4.30
N ILE A 83 4.30 -8.04 3.50
CA ILE A 83 4.70 -7.72 2.13
C ILE A 83 3.47 -7.36 1.29
N PHE A 84 2.39 -8.12 1.38
CA PHE A 84 1.15 -7.81 0.66
C PHE A 84 0.63 -6.41 0.99
N SER A 85 0.64 -6.00 2.26
CA SER A 85 0.26 -4.65 2.67
C SER A 85 1.23 -3.59 2.16
N ALA A 86 2.55 -3.85 2.24
CA ALA A 86 3.58 -2.93 1.74
C ALA A 86 3.46 -2.67 0.23
N ILE A 87 3.03 -3.66 -0.57
CA ILE A 87 2.77 -3.49 -2.01
C ILE A 87 1.71 -2.41 -2.23
N GLY A 88 0.63 -2.38 -1.47
CA GLY A 88 -0.40 -1.34 -1.58
C GLY A 88 0.14 0.07 -1.31
N TYR A 89 0.99 0.22 -0.30
CA TYR A 89 1.66 1.48 0.01
C TYR A 89 2.63 1.91 -1.10
N ILE A 90 3.50 1.01 -1.57
CA ILE A 90 4.45 1.28 -2.66
C ILE A 90 3.71 1.63 -3.95
N ALA A 91 2.58 0.96 -4.23
CA ALA A 91 1.72 1.29 -5.37
C ALA A 91 1.16 2.72 -5.26
N THR A 92 0.79 3.17 -4.06
CA THR A 92 0.35 4.56 -3.85
C THR A 92 1.48 5.56 -4.14
N LEU A 93 2.70 5.31 -3.66
CA LEU A 93 3.86 6.15 -4.00
C LEU A 93 4.17 6.13 -5.51
N PHE A 94 3.96 5.00 -6.16
CA PHE A 94 4.17 4.86 -7.61
C PHE A 94 3.21 5.73 -8.44
N LEU A 95 1.99 6.00 -7.95
CA LEU A 95 1.10 6.99 -8.57
C LEU A 95 1.74 8.39 -8.61
N GLY A 96 2.49 8.74 -7.57
CA GLY A 96 3.28 9.97 -7.52
C GLY A 96 4.33 10.06 -8.63
N CYS A 97 5.06 8.96 -8.84
CA CYS A 97 6.11 8.88 -9.87
C CYS A 97 5.57 8.86 -11.30
N THR A 98 4.35 8.41 -11.49
CA THR A 98 3.74 8.19 -12.81
C THR A 98 2.68 9.23 -13.12
N ILE A 99 1.48 9.08 -12.61
CA ILE A 99 0.33 9.91 -12.96
C ILE A 99 0.55 11.35 -12.54
N ILE A 100 0.88 11.60 -11.27
CA ILE A 100 1.02 12.97 -10.76
C ILE A 100 2.21 13.67 -11.41
N LYS A 101 3.33 12.98 -11.56
CA LYS A 101 4.48 13.54 -12.24
C LYS A 101 4.17 13.92 -13.70
N LYS A 102 3.42 13.06 -14.41
CA LYS A 102 3.04 13.27 -15.80
C LYS A 102 2.11 14.48 -15.97
N HIS A 103 1.09 14.61 -15.15
CA HIS A 103 0.04 15.62 -15.30
C HIS A 103 0.35 16.95 -14.58
N TYR A 104 1.00 16.88 -13.41
CA TYR A 104 1.22 18.05 -12.55
C TYR A 104 2.69 18.41 -12.34
N GLY A 105 3.61 17.62 -12.91
CA GLY A 105 5.05 17.86 -12.87
C GLY A 105 5.75 17.38 -11.60
N SER A 106 7.10 17.45 -11.63
CA SER A 106 7.96 16.84 -10.61
C SER A 106 7.84 17.47 -9.23
N LYS A 107 7.57 18.79 -9.13
CA LYS A 107 7.40 19.47 -7.83
C LYS A 107 6.18 18.94 -7.10
N THR A 108 5.04 18.86 -7.78
CA THR A 108 3.80 18.34 -7.22
C THR A 108 3.94 16.85 -6.84
N SER A 109 4.64 16.07 -7.66
CA SER A 109 4.96 14.67 -7.38
C SER A 109 5.78 14.53 -6.08
N ILE A 110 6.79 15.36 -5.86
CA ILE A 110 7.60 15.38 -4.62
C ILE A 110 6.70 15.69 -3.41
N ILE A 111 5.91 16.75 -3.49
CA ILE A 111 5.00 17.16 -2.40
C ILE A 111 4.03 16.01 -2.08
N TYR A 112 3.41 15.44 -3.11
CA TYR A 112 2.51 14.30 -2.93
C TYR A 112 3.16 13.13 -2.21
N MET A 113 4.33 12.69 -2.66
CA MET A 113 5.02 11.56 -2.05
C MET A 113 5.47 11.84 -0.61
N LEU A 114 5.90 13.07 -0.31
CA LEU A 114 6.23 13.45 1.05
C LEU A 114 5.00 13.55 1.94
N THR A 115 3.89 14.11 1.44
CA THR A 115 2.64 14.21 2.22
C THR A 115 2.02 12.84 2.46
N VAL A 116 1.96 11.97 1.44
CA VAL A 116 1.33 10.66 1.54
C VAL A 116 2.28 9.62 2.15
N GLY A 117 3.56 9.69 1.78
CA GLY A 117 4.54 8.65 2.11
C GLY A 117 5.30 8.88 3.41
N ALA A 118 5.57 10.14 3.80
CA ALA A 118 6.38 10.43 4.99
C ALA A 118 5.55 10.69 6.25
N VAL A 119 4.22 10.67 6.17
CA VAL A 119 3.35 10.77 7.36
C VAL A 119 3.53 9.51 8.21
N PRO A 120 3.89 9.64 9.51
CA PRO A 120 4.17 8.48 10.37
C PRO A 120 3.05 7.44 10.41
N MET A 121 1.79 7.90 10.39
CA MET A 121 0.63 7.02 10.39
C MET A 121 0.54 6.18 9.10
N MET A 122 0.90 6.75 7.94
CA MET A 122 0.92 6.03 6.67
C MET A 122 2.03 4.99 6.61
N LEU A 123 3.21 5.32 7.13
CA LEU A 123 4.30 4.37 7.28
C LEU A 123 3.93 3.22 8.21
N TYR A 124 3.28 3.51 9.33
CA TYR A 124 2.79 2.49 10.26
C TYR A 124 1.77 1.55 9.58
N PHE A 125 0.79 2.10 8.87
CA PHE A 125 -0.21 1.32 8.14
C PHE A 125 0.33 0.60 6.90
N SER A 126 1.52 0.97 6.41
CA SER A 126 2.10 0.35 5.22
C SER A 126 2.35 -1.13 5.37
N VAL A 127 2.63 -1.60 6.58
CA VAL A 127 2.95 -3.01 6.88
C VAL A 127 1.88 -3.70 7.73
N GLN A 128 0.84 -3.01 8.15
CA GLN A 128 -0.26 -3.63 8.86
C GLN A 128 -1.05 -4.60 7.98
N GLN A 129 -1.39 -5.75 8.54
CA GLN A 129 -2.13 -6.82 7.87
C GLN A 129 -3.63 -6.50 7.82
N ARG A 130 -3.94 -5.28 7.35
CA ARG A 130 -5.29 -4.72 7.22
C ARG A 130 -5.44 -4.04 5.85
N SER A 131 -6.66 -3.76 5.46
CA SER A 131 -6.98 -3.18 4.15
C SER A 131 -6.49 -1.74 3.94
N TYR A 132 -5.88 -1.09 4.94
CA TYR A 132 -5.59 0.36 4.92
C TYR A 132 -4.73 0.79 3.73
N SER A 133 -3.59 0.15 3.50
CA SER A 133 -2.68 0.50 2.41
C SER A 133 -3.32 0.31 1.02
N TRP A 134 -4.08 -0.76 0.84
CA TRP A 134 -4.82 -1.03 -0.40
C TRP A 134 -6.00 -0.09 -0.61
N SER A 135 -6.75 0.23 0.45
CA SER A 135 -7.83 1.23 0.40
C SER A 135 -7.28 2.60 0.03
N TYR A 136 -6.11 2.96 0.57
CA TYR A 136 -5.41 4.18 0.24
C TYR A 136 -5.02 4.22 -1.24
N PHE A 137 -4.41 3.15 -1.73
CA PHE A 137 -4.06 3.03 -3.15
C PHE A 137 -5.28 3.18 -4.06
N LEU A 138 -6.35 2.44 -3.78
CA LEU A 138 -7.57 2.46 -4.60
C LEU A 138 -8.24 3.84 -4.61
N LEU A 139 -8.29 4.51 -3.45
CA LEU A 139 -8.83 5.86 -3.34
C LEU A 139 -8.03 6.86 -4.19
N HIS A 140 -6.71 6.87 -4.06
CA HIS A 140 -5.85 7.77 -4.83
C HIS A 140 -5.89 7.45 -6.33
N TYR A 141 -5.89 6.17 -6.69
CA TYR A 141 -6.03 5.75 -8.09
C TYR A 141 -7.36 6.21 -8.68
N ALA A 142 -8.47 6.05 -7.96
CA ALA A 142 -9.78 6.51 -8.40
C ALA A 142 -9.80 8.03 -8.61
N LEU A 143 -9.29 8.82 -7.66
CA LEU A 143 -9.23 10.28 -7.76
C LEU A 143 -8.33 10.78 -8.90
N LEU A 144 -7.29 10.03 -9.25
CA LEU A 144 -6.35 10.35 -10.32
C LEU A 144 -6.70 9.69 -11.64
N SER A 145 -7.82 8.97 -11.72
CA SER A 145 -8.26 8.34 -12.96
C SER A 145 -8.76 9.38 -13.97
N PRO A 146 -8.69 9.10 -15.29
CA PRO A 146 -9.10 10.05 -16.32
C PRO A 146 -10.57 10.51 -16.24
N CYS A 147 -11.41 9.82 -15.48
CA CYS A 147 -12.80 10.23 -15.26
C CYS A 147 -12.93 11.46 -14.33
N PHE A 148 -11.87 11.81 -13.58
CA PHE A 148 -11.83 12.94 -12.65
C PHE A 148 -10.77 13.99 -13.02
N LEU A 149 -9.93 13.74 -14.02
CA LEU A 149 -8.95 14.65 -14.60
C LEU A 149 -9.50 15.25 -15.90
#